data_efb2e7c8a4fc0ef30d785db4ccec7337
#
_entry.id   efb2e7c8a4fc0ef30d785db4ccec7337
#
_cell.length_a   1.000
_cell.length_b   1.000
_cell.length_c   1.000
_cell.angle_alpha   90.00
_cell.angle_beta   90.00
_cell.angle_gamma   90.00
#
_symmetry.space_group_name_H-M   'P 1'
#
loop_
_entity.id
_entity.type
_entity.pdbx_description
1 polymer ?
#
loop_
_entity_poly.entity_id
_entity_poly.type
_entity_poly.pdbx_seq_one_letter_code
_entity_poly.pdbx_strand_id
1 'polypeptide(L)'
;MKKHLLFSILLFFCATVIYGQITSASSGTVQETTRNYSSNVVFPETTPQLVDNLELLGRIWGFMKYHHPAISKGDYNWDEELFKMLPSYLQVTDNKQRDAYLVKWITHFGKIPTNKEVKPVDSNAVLKPDLSWINPDNLSPKLYKVLMNIYQNRNNGYYYVTYESPWLKVAKFTHENPYEDMEYPDAGYRLLALYRYWNMVNYFFPYKQLADTDWNIVLRKHIPSILSADDKKSYWQAVRQLIARCDDTHGAVWSSKPAKSSETYRPPFKVRFLKNDTLVVSSYWDASKIDSSGPHIGDVITNIDGKPVSYWVDSLAPYYAASNHRAKLRQLSWWVCAGLKPTVSLKFLSGGVQKEATITRYNSEEMTVSFATDSICYKVFGDSIGYVSMDDITEAWVQRIADTLHTTKGLILDLREYPNETSNYAFYRILSDKSRPFFKSTTPNLSNPGEFVLTKPVYTGRGKKAYEGKIVILINENSQSHAEFCTMMYRTVPNSTVIGNTTAGADGNVVSILLPGGVCSYFSGIGIFYPDGTETQRVGIIPDIYVWPTVQGIKDGRDELLEEALKLMGK
;
A
#
# COMPACT_ATOMS: atom_id res chain seq x y z
N MET A 1 -16.47 26.20 3.26
CA MET A 1 -15.18 26.18 3.94
C MET A 1 -14.87 24.84 4.66
N LYS A 2 -15.26 23.65 4.15
CA LYS A 2 -14.99 22.35 4.81
C LYS A 2 -14.64 21.21 3.83
N LYS A 3 -14.40 21.47 2.54
CA LYS A 3 -14.10 20.45 1.53
C LYS A 3 -12.65 20.48 0.99
N HIS A 4 -11.78 21.35 1.51
CA HIS A 4 -10.36 21.47 1.05
C HIS A 4 -9.41 20.47 1.69
N LEU A 5 -9.94 19.50 2.45
CA LEU A 5 -9.13 18.58 3.23
C LEU A 5 -8.99 17.18 2.61
N LEU A 6 -9.74 16.85 1.53
CA LEU A 6 -9.90 15.43 1.15
C LEU A 6 -8.84 14.85 0.21
N PHE A 7 -8.05 15.63 -0.52
CA PHE A 7 -7.02 15.05 -1.41
C PHE A 7 -5.60 15.07 -0.82
N SER A 8 -5.29 16.00 0.09
CA SER A 8 -4.24 15.78 1.10
C SER A 8 -4.67 14.72 2.11
N ILE A 9 -5.95 14.45 2.24
CA ILE A 9 -6.64 13.52 3.13
C ILE A 9 -6.58 12.07 2.65
N LEU A 10 -6.37 11.73 1.38
CA LEU A 10 -6.11 10.32 1.03
C LEU A 10 -4.74 9.83 1.51
N LEU A 11 -3.78 10.74 1.68
CA LEU A 11 -2.61 10.50 2.54
C LEU A 11 -2.90 10.87 4.03
N PHE A 12 -3.94 11.63 4.33
CA PHE A 12 -4.26 12.14 5.66
C PHE A 12 -5.45 11.42 6.34
N PHE A 13 -6.38 10.79 5.63
CA PHE A 13 -7.48 10.06 6.29
C PHE A 13 -6.97 8.79 6.97
N CYS A 14 -5.93 8.15 6.45
CA CYS A 14 -5.20 7.13 7.21
C CYS A 14 -4.49 7.70 8.45
N ALA A 15 -4.03 8.97 8.41
CA ALA A 15 -3.40 9.62 9.56
C ALA A 15 -4.40 10.04 10.64
N THR A 16 -5.63 10.44 10.29
CA THR A 16 -6.64 10.89 11.26
C THR A 16 -7.30 9.73 12.01
N VAL A 17 -7.41 8.55 11.42
CA VAL A 17 -7.85 7.34 12.16
C VAL A 17 -6.77 6.93 13.17
N ILE A 18 -5.49 7.09 12.84
CA ILE A 18 -4.38 6.84 13.77
C ILE A 18 -4.32 7.94 14.86
N TYR A 19 -4.55 9.21 14.51
CA TYR A 19 -4.58 10.30 15.50
C TYR A 19 -5.75 10.18 16.49
N GLY A 20 -6.91 9.71 16.04
CA GLY A 20 -8.07 9.44 16.90
C GLY A 20 -7.86 8.26 17.85
N GLN A 21 -7.01 7.30 17.50
CA GLN A 21 -6.70 6.14 18.36
C GLN A 21 -5.55 6.40 19.34
N ILE A 22 -4.64 7.32 19.03
CA ILE A 22 -3.54 7.71 19.92
C ILE A 22 -4.04 8.68 21.02
N THR A 23 -5.06 9.50 20.73
CA THR A 23 -5.60 10.49 21.70
C THR A 23 -6.62 9.94 22.70
N SER A 24 -7.09 8.70 22.56
CA SER A 24 -7.99 8.08 23.53
C SER A 24 -7.31 7.36 24.70
N ALA A 25 -5.98 7.33 24.72
CA ALA A 25 -5.20 6.80 25.85
C ALA A 25 -4.46 7.95 26.54
N SER A 26 -5.03 8.41 27.66
CA SER A 26 -4.46 9.30 28.68
C SER A 26 -4.65 10.82 28.52
N SER A 27 -5.68 11.35 29.13
CA SER A 27 -5.70 12.71 29.70
C SER A 27 -4.93 12.73 31.04
N GLY A 28 -3.63 12.61 30.95
CA GLY A 28 -2.69 12.89 32.04
C GLY A 28 -1.66 13.85 31.48
N THR A 29 -1.51 15.02 32.07
CA THR A 29 -0.41 15.96 31.79
C THR A 29 0.93 15.27 32.07
N VAL A 30 1.47 14.58 31.09
CA VAL A 30 2.83 14.06 31.11
C VAL A 30 3.71 15.15 30.52
N GLN A 31 4.63 15.70 31.32
CA GLN A 31 5.78 16.44 30.81
C GLN A 31 6.46 15.56 29.76
N GLU A 32 6.54 16.03 28.50
CA GLU A 32 7.32 15.42 27.44
C GLU A 32 8.81 15.46 27.83
N THR A 33 9.26 14.46 28.56
CA THR A 33 10.68 14.15 28.63
C THR A 33 11.03 13.46 27.32
N THR A 34 11.74 14.14 26.44
CA THR A 34 12.37 13.54 25.26
C THR A 34 13.20 12.33 25.72
N ARG A 35 12.67 11.12 25.51
CA ARG A 35 13.39 9.89 25.83
C ARG A 35 14.53 9.75 24.83
N ASN A 36 15.74 9.81 25.32
CA ASN A 36 16.93 9.57 24.51
C ASN A 36 17.06 8.05 24.29
N TYR A 37 16.47 7.54 23.19
CA TYR A 37 16.57 6.14 22.84
C TYR A 37 17.95 5.84 22.24
N SER A 38 18.59 4.79 22.69
CA SER A 38 19.81 4.22 22.08
C SER A 38 19.79 2.71 22.22
N SER A 39 20.15 1.99 21.15
CA SER A 39 20.35 0.55 21.21
C SER A 39 21.67 0.19 21.89
N ASN A 40 22.62 1.13 21.98
CA ASN A 40 24.00 0.92 22.43
C ASN A 40 24.74 -0.19 21.65
N VAL A 41 24.33 -0.48 20.41
CA VAL A 41 24.90 -1.51 19.56
C VAL A 41 25.85 -0.89 18.54
N VAL A 42 27.10 -1.34 18.53
CA VAL A 42 28.09 -0.97 17.52
C VAL A 42 28.30 -2.17 16.61
N PHE A 43 28.00 -2.00 15.32
CA PHE A 43 28.20 -3.06 14.33
C PHE A 43 29.63 -3.04 13.80
N PRO A 44 30.27 -4.21 13.66
CA PRO A 44 31.54 -4.33 12.95
C PRO A 44 31.34 -4.13 11.43
N GLU A 45 32.44 -4.15 10.69
CA GLU A 45 32.40 -4.16 9.23
C GLU A 45 31.50 -5.29 8.71
N THR A 46 30.70 -4.98 7.72
CA THR A 46 29.72 -5.93 7.17
C THR A 46 30.42 -7.00 6.33
N THR A 47 30.51 -8.21 6.86
CA THR A 47 31.04 -9.39 6.18
C THR A 47 29.92 -10.33 5.74
N PRO A 48 30.14 -11.25 4.77
CA PRO A 48 29.15 -12.26 4.41
C PRO A 48 28.67 -13.10 5.61
N GLN A 49 29.56 -13.50 6.51
CA GLN A 49 29.21 -14.27 7.72
C GLN A 49 28.33 -13.45 8.67
N LEU A 50 28.61 -12.14 8.83
CA LEU A 50 27.77 -11.27 9.64
C LEU A 50 26.37 -11.15 9.05
N VAL A 51 26.26 -11.01 7.72
CA VAL A 51 24.95 -10.95 7.03
C VAL A 51 24.18 -12.26 7.24
N ASP A 52 24.83 -13.43 7.12
CA ASP A 52 24.21 -14.73 7.37
C ASP A 52 23.72 -14.87 8.81
N ASN A 53 24.53 -14.41 9.77
CA ASN A 53 24.17 -14.44 11.17
C ASN A 53 22.96 -13.53 11.45
N LEU A 54 22.97 -12.31 10.93
CA LEU A 54 21.88 -11.34 11.12
C LEU A 54 20.59 -11.75 10.39
N GLU A 55 20.69 -12.38 9.23
CA GLU A 55 19.52 -12.96 8.54
C GLU A 55 18.85 -14.03 9.41
N LEU A 56 19.61 -15.00 9.90
CA LEU A 56 19.05 -16.05 10.75
C LEU A 56 18.48 -15.48 12.05
N LEU A 57 19.17 -14.52 12.67
CA LEU A 57 18.64 -13.83 13.85
C LEU A 57 17.32 -13.14 13.57
N GLY A 58 17.18 -12.43 12.45
CA GLY A 58 15.93 -11.73 12.09
C GLY A 58 14.76 -12.68 11.89
N ARG A 59 15.01 -13.85 11.26
CA ARG A 59 13.99 -14.92 11.13
C ARG A 59 13.58 -15.47 12.50
N ILE A 60 14.54 -15.79 13.36
CA ILE A 60 14.30 -16.34 14.70
C ILE A 60 13.61 -15.29 15.58
N TRP A 61 14.04 -14.02 15.52
CA TRP A 61 13.43 -12.93 16.30
C TRP A 61 11.92 -12.79 16.00
N GLY A 62 11.54 -12.73 14.74
CA GLY A 62 10.13 -12.65 14.34
C GLY A 62 9.37 -13.95 14.60
N PHE A 63 9.98 -15.10 14.37
CA PHE A 63 9.40 -16.39 14.68
C PHE A 63 9.04 -16.49 16.18
N MET A 64 9.97 -16.12 17.06
CA MET A 64 9.71 -16.13 18.50
C MET A 64 8.63 -15.11 18.90
N LYS A 65 8.64 -13.91 18.30
CA LYS A 65 7.66 -12.86 18.55
C LYS A 65 6.22 -13.36 18.41
N TYR A 66 5.96 -14.17 17.39
CA TYR A 66 4.60 -14.60 17.04
C TYR A 66 4.25 -16.04 17.46
N HIS A 67 5.24 -16.85 17.84
CA HIS A 67 5.00 -18.27 18.16
C HIS A 67 5.38 -18.66 19.60
N HIS A 68 6.34 -17.95 20.23
CA HIS A 68 6.82 -18.33 21.55
C HIS A 68 5.80 -17.91 22.64
N PRO A 69 5.34 -18.83 23.51
CA PRO A 69 4.23 -18.56 24.45
C PRO A 69 4.43 -17.36 25.38
N ALA A 70 5.63 -17.17 25.94
CA ALA A 70 5.91 -16.05 26.83
C ALA A 70 6.10 -14.73 26.05
N ILE A 71 6.81 -14.77 24.92
CA ILE A 71 7.11 -13.57 24.13
C ILE A 71 5.84 -13.02 23.47
N SER A 72 5.04 -13.89 22.85
CA SER A 72 3.80 -13.48 22.19
C SER A 72 2.73 -12.92 23.15
N LYS A 73 2.86 -13.14 24.44
CA LYS A 73 2.02 -12.54 25.49
C LYS A 73 2.52 -11.18 25.98
N GLY A 74 3.72 -10.75 25.58
CA GLY A 74 4.32 -9.50 26.03
C GLY A 74 5.02 -9.57 27.38
N ASP A 75 5.40 -10.77 27.85
CA ASP A 75 6.12 -10.94 29.11
C ASP A 75 7.52 -10.30 29.07
N TYR A 76 8.00 -9.97 27.88
CA TYR A 76 9.31 -9.35 27.62
C TYR A 76 9.17 -8.16 26.66
N ASN A 77 9.96 -7.10 26.89
CA ASN A 77 10.15 -6.06 25.88
C ASN A 77 11.05 -6.61 24.74
N TRP A 78 10.42 -7.09 23.67
CA TRP A 78 11.11 -7.88 22.66
C TRP A 78 12.10 -7.08 21.81
N ASP A 79 11.92 -5.76 21.69
CA ASP A 79 12.90 -4.86 21.07
C ASP A 79 14.16 -4.73 21.92
N GLU A 80 13.99 -4.56 23.25
CA GLU A 80 15.13 -4.48 24.16
C GLU A 80 15.88 -5.81 24.27
N GLU A 81 15.17 -6.94 24.24
CA GLU A 81 15.83 -8.25 24.25
C GLU A 81 16.72 -8.46 23.00
N LEU A 82 16.33 -7.89 21.84
CA LEU A 82 17.21 -7.85 20.66
C LEU A 82 18.49 -7.03 20.95
N PHE A 83 18.35 -5.83 21.53
CA PHE A 83 19.50 -4.95 21.78
C PHE A 83 20.44 -5.51 22.86
N LYS A 84 19.90 -6.17 23.89
CA LYS A 84 20.70 -6.82 24.94
C LYS A 84 21.57 -7.96 24.39
N MET A 85 21.05 -8.73 23.42
CA MET A 85 21.79 -9.89 22.89
C MET A 85 22.79 -9.53 21.79
N LEU A 86 22.52 -8.47 20.99
CA LEU A 86 23.32 -8.11 19.83
C LEU A 86 24.81 -7.92 20.11
N PRO A 87 25.27 -7.17 21.14
CA PRO A 87 26.70 -6.95 21.36
C PRO A 87 27.52 -8.25 21.46
N SER A 88 27.00 -9.27 22.14
CA SER A 88 27.65 -10.58 22.25
C SER A 88 27.47 -11.42 20.99
N TYR A 89 26.31 -11.32 20.33
CA TYR A 89 26.04 -12.06 19.11
C TYR A 89 26.90 -11.61 17.93
N LEU A 90 27.24 -10.33 17.86
CA LEU A 90 28.11 -9.76 16.83
C LEU A 90 29.58 -10.26 16.91
N GLN A 91 29.97 -10.90 18.02
CA GLN A 91 31.30 -11.52 18.19
C GLN A 91 31.34 -12.95 17.64
N VAL A 92 30.25 -13.51 17.19
CA VAL A 92 30.14 -14.87 16.67
C VAL A 92 30.78 -14.96 15.29
N THR A 93 31.72 -15.88 15.12
CA THR A 93 32.58 -15.99 13.92
C THR A 93 32.22 -17.17 13.00
N ASP A 94 31.46 -18.15 13.49
CA ASP A 94 31.09 -19.35 12.73
C ASP A 94 29.69 -19.86 13.07
N ASN A 95 29.14 -20.72 12.23
CA ASN A 95 27.79 -21.27 12.37
C ASN A 95 27.62 -22.11 13.66
N LYS A 96 28.63 -22.79 14.14
CA LYS A 96 28.56 -23.61 15.36
C LYS A 96 28.41 -22.74 16.61
N GLN A 97 29.19 -21.66 16.70
CA GLN A 97 29.07 -20.67 17.77
C GLN A 97 27.72 -19.94 17.68
N ARG A 98 27.31 -19.56 16.47
CA ARG A 98 26.04 -18.93 16.22
C ARG A 98 24.88 -19.76 16.77
N ASP A 99 24.79 -21.02 16.36
CA ASP A 99 23.71 -21.90 16.77
C ASP A 99 23.71 -22.17 18.27
N ALA A 100 24.91 -22.36 18.87
CA ALA A 100 25.02 -22.53 20.30
C ALA A 100 24.56 -21.29 21.08
N TYR A 101 24.92 -20.09 20.60
CA TYR A 101 24.46 -18.83 21.17
C TYR A 101 22.94 -18.68 21.08
N LEU A 102 22.37 -18.92 19.89
CA LEU A 102 20.92 -18.83 19.66
C LEU A 102 20.14 -19.81 20.53
N VAL A 103 20.62 -21.04 20.68
CA VAL A 103 20.00 -22.02 21.60
C VAL A 103 19.98 -21.48 23.04
N LYS A 104 21.11 -20.93 23.51
CA LYS A 104 21.21 -20.36 24.87
C LYS A 104 20.23 -19.19 25.03
N TRP A 105 20.18 -18.31 24.06
CA TRP A 105 19.29 -17.15 24.08
C TRP A 105 17.80 -17.57 24.07
N ILE A 106 17.40 -18.48 23.16
CA ILE A 106 16.01 -18.96 23.09
C ILE A 106 15.58 -19.66 24.38
N THR A 107 16.42 -20.53 24.93
CA THR A 107 16.08 -21.30 26.14
C THR A 107 16.06 -20.45 27.42
N HIS A 108 16.63 -19.24 27.39
CA HIS A 108 16.56 -18.29 28.48
C HIS A 108 15.12 -17.85 28.79
N PHE A 109 14.24 -17.82 27.79
CA PHE A 109 12.84 -17.39 27.95
C PHE A 109 11.93 -18.49 28.53
N GLY A 110 12.51 -19.56 29.05
CA GLY A 110 11.80 -20.58 29.81
C GLY A 110 11.44 -21.83 29.01
N LYS A 111 10.78 -22.75 29.68
CA LYS A 111 10.30 -24.00 29.07
C LYS A 111 9.05 -23.74 28.25
N ILE A 112 8.97 -24.36 27.07
CA ILE A 112 7.79 -24.35 26.23
C ILE A 112 6.79 -25.38 26.80
N PRO A 113 5.62 -24.95 27.30
CA PRO A 113 4.58 -25.86 27.77
C PRO A 113 3.97 -26.61 26.57
N THR A 114 3.58 -27.85 26.77
CA THR A 114 2.83 -28.59 25.75
C THR A 114 1.47 -27.94 25.51
N ASN A 115 1.20 -27.58 24.28
CA ASN A 115 -0.05 -26.98 23.85
C ASN A 115 -0.90 -27.99 23.03
N LYS A 116 -1.93 -28.53 23.64
CA LYS A 116 -2.85 -29.50 23.01
C LYS A 116 -3.86 -28.84 22.04
N GLU A 117 -3.96 -27.51 22.04
CA GLU A 117 -4.88 -26.75 21.20
C GLU A 117 -4.30 -26.39 19.83
N VAL A 118 -3.02 -26.69 19.61
CA VAL A 118 -2.37 -26.46 18.31
C VAL A 118 -3.04 -27.31 17.24
N LYS A 119 -3.58 -26.63 16.25
CA LYS A 119 -4.22 -27.28 15.10
C LYS A 119 -3.20 -27.45 13.96
N PRO A 120 -3.32 -28.50 13.16
CA PRO A 120 -2.59 -28.61 11.90
C PRO A 120 -2.99 -27.46 10.96
N VAL A 121 -2.18 -27.23 9.92
CA VAL A 121 -2.50 -26.28 8.85
C VAL A 121 -3.82 -26.74 8.20
N ASP A 122 -4.72 -25.77 7.97
CA ASP A 122 -6.00 -26.04 7.31
C ASP A 122 -5.78 -26.60 5.90
N SER A 123 -6.50 -27.65 5.53
CA SER A 123 -6.40 -28.23 4.19
C SER A 123 -6.81 -27.27 3.08
N ASN A 124 -7.66 -26.27 3.39
CA ASN A 124 -8.11 -25.22 2.48
C ASN A 124 -7.25 -23.95 2.54
N ALA A 125 -6.11 -23.98 3.25
CA ALA A 125 -5.21 -22.85 3.29
C ALA A 125 -4.60 -22.58 1.91
N VAL A 126 -4.81 -21.37 1.39
CA VAL A 126 -4.24 -20.92 0.11
C VAL A 126 -2.80 -20.44 0.28
N LEU A 127 -2.43 -20.03 1.50
CA LEU A 127 -1.05 -19.73 1.88
C LEU A 127 -0.74 -20.46 3.19
N LYS A 128 0.42 -21.11 3.24
CA LYS A 128 0.89 -21.89 4.40
C LYS A 128 2.10 -21.23 5.03
N PRO A 129 2.34 -21.42 6.35
CA PRO A 129 3.55 -20.96 6.99
C PRO A 129 4.79 -21.53 6.29
N ASP A 130 5.74 -20.68 5.96
CA ASP A 130 7.04 -21.12 5.41
C ASP A 130 8.01 -21.42 6.56
N LEU A 131 8.26 -22.69 6.76
CA LEU A 131 9.22 -23.20 7.74
C LEU A 131 10.48 -23.79 7.07
N SER A 132 10.66 -23.62 5.77
CA SER A 132 11.77 -24.18 5.00
C SER A 132 13.15 -23.76 5.52
N TRP A 133 13.21 -22.58 6.15
CA TRP A 133 14.43 -22.08 6.77
C TRP A 133 14.82 -22.81 8.08
N ILE A 134 13.86 -23.50 8.75
CA ILE A 134 14.13 -24.39 9.88
C ILE A 134 14.52 -25.75 9.31
N ASN A 135 15.75 -25.84 8.82
CA ASN A 135 16.24 -26.99 8.10
C ASN A 135 17.41 -27.65 8.87
N PRO A 136 17.33 -28.97 9.16
CA PRO A 136 18.40 -29.69 9.87
C PRO A 136 19.73 -29.71 9.12
N ASP A 137 19.75 -29.49 7.79
CA ASP A 137 20.98 -29.43 7.01
C ASP A 137 21.74 -28.11 7.23
N ASN A 138 21.06 -27.05 7.63
CA ASN A 138 21.63 -25.71 7.80
C ASN A 138 21.74 -25.26 9.26
N LEU A 139 21.05 -25.96 10.17
CA LEU A 139 21.01 -25.65 11.60
C LEU A 139 21.55 -26.83 12.40
N SER A 140 22.18 -26.52 13.55
CA SER A 140 22.57 -27.60 14.46
C SER A 140 21.33 -28.39 14.94
N PRO A 141 21.49 -29.70 15.23
CA PRO A 141 20.35 -30.53 15.69
C PRO A 141 19.65 -29.98 16.93
N LYS A 142 20.38 -29.26 17.78
CA LYS A 142 19.82 -28.66 19.00
C LYS A 142 18.99 -27.43 18.67
N LEU A 143 19.45 -26.54 17.80
CA LEU A 143 18.72 -25.36 17.37
C LEU A 143 17.44 -25.76 16.61
N TYR A 144 17.56 -26.71 15.66
CA TYR A 144 16.42 -27.27 14.96
C TYR A 144 15.34 -27.80 15.92
N LYS A 145 15.74 -28.64 16.89
CA LYS A 145 14.80 -29.20 17.86
C LYS A 145 14.10 -28.13 18.71
N VAL A 146 14.82 -27.11 19.14
CA VAL A 146 14.26 -26.02 19.94
C VAL A 146 13.23 -25.22 19.12
N LEU A 147 13.55 -24.86 17.90
CA LEU A 147 12.63 -24.12 17.01
C LEU A 147 11.38 -24.95 16.68
N MET A 148 11.56 -26.24 16.33
CA MET A 148 10.44 -27.12 16.05
C MET A 148 9.56 -27.36 17.28
N ASN A 149 10.13 -27.45 18.49
CA ASN A 149 9.36 -27.54 19.72
C ASN A 149 8.49 -26.28 19.95
N ILE A 150 9.01 -25.08 19.67
CA ILE A 150 8.24 -23.83 19.74
C ILE A 150 7.09 -23.90 18.74
N TYR A 151 7.34 -24.26 17.47
CA TYR A 151 6.29 -24.33 16.47
C TYR A 151 5.21 -25.36 16.80
N GLN A 152 5.58 -26.53 17.27
CA GLN A 152 4.65 -27.60 17.65
C GLN A 152 3.79 -27.27 18.88
N ASN A 153 4.26 -26.36 19.73
CA ASN A 153 3.56 -25.91 20.93
C ASN A 153 3.25 -24.40 20.90
N ARG A 154 3.20 -23.83 19.70
CA ARG A 154 3.02 -22.39 19.49
C ARG A 154 1.76 -21.87 20.18
N ASN A 155 1.85 -20.66 20.66
CA ASN A 155 0.72 -19.93 21.22
C ASN A 155 0.87 -18.44 20.85
N ASN A 156 -0.08 -17.91 20.11
CA ASN A 156 -0.18 -16.47 19.93
C ASN A 156 -0.87 -15.85 21.17
N GLY A 157 -0.11 -15.11 21.97
CA GLY A 157 -0.62 -14.41 23.14
C GLY A 157 -1.45 -13.16 22.81
N TYR A 158 -1.60 -12.82 21.53
CA TYR A 158 -2.33 -11.65 21.02
C TYR A 158 -1.82 -10.30 21.56
N TYR A 159 -0.59 -10.22 22.04
CA TYR A 159 -0.01 -8.96 22.51
C TYR A 159 0.50 -8.11 21.34
N TYR A 160 1.23 -8.72 20.37
CA TYR A 160 1.80 -8.00 19.23
C TYR A 160 0.90 -7.95 18.01
N VAL A 161 -0.04 -8.87 17.88
CA VAL A 161 -0.97 -8.93 16.77
C VAL A 161 -2.35 -9.44 17.18
N THR A 162 -3.39 -8.70 16.80
CA THR A 162 -4.80 -9.03 17.03
C THR A 162 -5.54 -8.91 15.71
N TYR A 163 -6.83 -9.21 15.69
CA TYR A 163 -7.71 -8.79 14.59
C TYR A 163 -8.15 -7.34 14.80
N GLU A 164 -8.33 -6.60 13.70
CA GLU A 164 -8.84 -5.22 13.74
C GLU A 164 -10.19 -5.14 14.46
N SER A 165 -11.07 -6.09 14.17
CA SER A 165 -12.33 -6.29 14.91
C SER A 165 -12.80 -7.74 14.79
N PRO A 166 -13.80 -8.18 15.57
CA PRO A 166 -14.39 -9.50 15.42
C PRO A 166 -14.98 -9.78 14.04
N TRP A 167 -15.41 -8.73 13.34
CA TRP A 167 -16.04 -8.80 12.03
C TRP A 167 -15.04 -8.60 10.89
N LEU A 168 -14.04 -7.77 11.11
CA LEU A 168 -12.97 -7.49 10.16
C LEU A 168 -11.71 -8.23 10.59
N LYS A 169 -11.53 -9.43 10.07
CA LYS A 169 -10.40 -10.31 10.39
C LYS A 169 -9.15 -9.93 9.60
N VAL A 170 -8.73 -8.70 9.73
CA VAL A 170 -7.45 -8.17 9.25
C VAL A 170 -6.48 -8.14 10.43
N ALA A 171 -5.22 -8.45 10.21
CA ALA A 171 -4.21 -8.36 11.27
C ALA A 171 -4.04 -6.90 11.69
N LYS A 172 -4.00 -6.65 13.00
CA LYS A 172 -3.69 -5.36 13.61
C LYS A 172 -2.48 -5.53 14.49
N PHE A 173 -1.41 -4.83 14.17
CA PHE A 173 -0.22 -4.79 15.00
C PHE A 173 -0.43 -3.84 16.18
N THR A 174 -0.08 -4.35 17.35
CA THR A 174 -0.20 -3.64 18.63
C THR A 174 1.15 -3.66 19.35
N HIS A 175 1.38 -2.69 20.24
CA HIS A 175 2.61 -2.59 21.03
C HIS A 175 3.90 -2.49 20.18
N GLU A 176 3.79 -1.94 18.96
CA GLU A 176 4.92 -1.59 18.10
C GLU A 176 5.26 -0.11 18.29
N ASN A 177 6.29 0.18 19.07
CA ASN A 177 6.71 1.57 19.29
C ASN A 177 7.33 2.13 18.00
N PRO A 178 6.83 3.25 17.45
CA PRO A 178 7.41 3.88 16.25
C PRO A 178 8.73 4.61 16.51
N TYR A 179 9.12 4.81 17.78
CA TYR A 179 10.32 5.57 18.15
C TYR A 179 10.43 6.88 17.35
N GLU A 180 9.33 7.61 17.27
CA GLU A 180 9.18 8.77 16.38
C GLU A 180 10.04 9.98 16.78
N ASP A 181 10.55 10.00 18.02
CA ASP A 181 11.49 11.02 18.50
C ASP A 181 12.92 10.80 17.97
N MET A 182 13.20 9.63 17.42
CA MET A 182 14.46 9.34 16.74
C MET A 182 14.36 9.78 15.28
N GLU A 183 14.71 11.03 14.95
CA GLU A 183 14.70 11.49 13.55
C GLU A 183 15.60 10.65 12.63
N TYR A 184 16.71 10.17 13.19
CA TYR A 184 17.62 9.21 12.57
C TYR A 184 17.96 8.10 13.56
N PRO A 185 17.36 6.90 13.42
CA PRO A 185 17.61 5.77 14.30
C PRO A 185 19.05 5.27 14.22
N ASP A 186 19.64 4.87 15.35
CA ASP A 186 20.93 4.21 15.36
C ASP A 186 20.86 2.83 14.66
N ALA A 187 22.02 2.20 14.42
CA ALA A 187 22.10 0.99 13.62
C ALA A 187 21.28 -0.19 14.19
N GLY A 188 21.14 -0.30 15.52
CA GLY A 188 20.30 -1.32 16.14
C GLY A 188 18.80 -1.09 15.87
N TYR A 189 18.34 0.16 15.97
CA TYR A 189 16.95 0.50 15.63
C TYR A 189 16.67 0.40 14.13
N ARG A 190 17.65 0.68 13.28
CA ARG A 190 17.51 0.46 11.83
C ARG A 190 17.37 -1.05 11.51
N LEU A 191 18.17 -1.89 12.16
CA LEU A 191 18.03 -3.35 12.04
C LEU A 191 16.67 -3.83 12.57
N LEU A 192 16.19 -3.27 13.68
CA LEU A 192 14.84 -3.55 14.21
C LEU A 192 13.75 -3.20 13.19
N ALA A 193 13.87 -2.05 12.49
CA ALA A 193 12.92 -1.66 11.45
C ALA A 193 12.85 -2.71 10.32
N LEU A 194 14.02 -3.19 9.87
CA LEU A 194 14.10 -4.26 8.88
C LEU A 194 13.45 -5.56 9.37
N TYR A 195 13.76 -5.98 10.60
CA TYR A 195 13.21 -7.21 11.18
C TYR A 195 11.70 -7.14 11.38
N ARG A 196 11.18 -6.01 11.87
CA ARG A 196 9.74 -5.80 12.02
C ARG A 196 9.05 -5.91 10.66
N TYR A 197 9.45 -5.08 9.69
CA TYR A 197 8.80 -5.05 8.39
C TYR A 197 8.85 -6.41 7.69
N TRP A 198 10.04 -7.01 7.63
CA TRP A 198 10.20 -8.30 6.96
C TRP A 198 9.31 -9.39 7.58
N ASN A 199 9.26 -9.47 8.91
CA ASN A 199 8.45 -10.48 9.59
C ASN A 199 6.94 -10.18 9.52
N MET A 200 6.53 -8.91 9.58
CA MET A 200 5.12 -8.53 9.38
C MET A 200 4.63 -8.98 8.01
N VAL A 201 5.38 -8.72 6.96
CA VAL A 201 5.05 -9.20 5.61
C VAL A 201 5.12 -10.73 5.53
N ASN A 202 6.18 -11.34 6.08
CA ASN A 202 6.36 -12.79 6.01
C ASN A 202 5.17 -13.58 6.60
N TYR A 203 4.58 -13.07 7.68
CA TYR A 203 3.52 -13.76 8.41
C TYR A 203 2.10 -13.24 8.13
N PHE A 204 1.94 -11.99 7.66
CA PHE A 204 0.62 -11.35 7.62
C PHE A 204 0.28 -10.68 6.28
N PHE A 205 1.14 -10.80 5.27
CA PHE A 205 0.84 -10.36 3.91
C PHE A 205 0.38 -11.54 3.05
N PRO A 206 -0.86 -11.53 2.55
CA PRO A 206 -1.44 -12.69 1.85
C PRO A 206 -0.85 -12.93 0.46
N TYR A 207 -0.04 -12.03 -0.07
CA TYR A 207 0.43 -12.02 -1.44
C TYR A 207 1.95 -12.06 -1.61
N LYS A 208 2.70 -12.40 -0.54
CA LYS A 208 4.17 -12.42 -0.60
C LYS A 208 4.74 -13.30 -1.71
N GLN A 209 4.00 -14.35 -2.11
CA GLN A 209 4.37 -15.26 -3.20
C GLN A 209 4.21 -14.64 -4.59
N LEU A 210 3.47 -13.52 -4.71
CA LEU A 210 3.29 -12.80 -5.97
C LEU A 210 4.33 -11.70 -6.19
N ALA A 211 5.15 -11.40 -5.19
CA ALA A 211 6.21 -10.39 -5.32
C ALA A 211 7.27 -10.84 -6.35
N ASP A 212 7.80 -9.90 -7.14
CA ASP A 212 8.83 -10.17 -8.15
C ASP A 212 10.14 -10.69 -7.53
N THR A 213 10.38 -10.34 -6.26
CA THR A 213 11.53 -10.82 -5.50
C THR A 213 11.06 -11.84 -4.47
N ASP A 214 11.63 -13.05 -4.48
CA ASP A 214 11.37 -14.04 -3.43
C ASP A 214 11.59 -13.41 -2.05
N TRP A 215 10.55 -13.42 -1.22
CA TRP A 215 10.58 -12.79 0.09
C TRP A 215 11.67 -13.38 1.00
N ASN A 216 12.04 -14.63 0.78
CA ASN A 216 13.09 -15.30 1.54
C ASN A 216 14.48 -14.68 1.37
N ILE A 217 14.74 -14.02 0.25
CA ILE A 217 16.04 -13.35 0.02
C ILE A 217 16.03 -11.86 0.35
N VAL A 218 14.84 -11.26 0.57
CA VAL A 218 14.70 -9.83 0.83
C VAL A 218 15.41 -9.41 2.11
N LEU A 219 15.26 -10.19 3.20
CA LEU A 219 15.89 -9.88 4.49
C LEU A 219 17.41 -9.73 4.32
N ARG A 220 18.05 -10.77 3.76
CA ARG A 220 19.49 -10.79 3.51
C ARG A 220 19.97 -9.61 2.66
N LYS A 221 19.27 -9.34 1.57
CA LYS A 221 19.65 -8.26 0.64
C LYS A 221 19.59 -6.85 1.24
N HIS A 222 18.73 -6.63 2.25
CA HIS A 222 18.55 -5.30 2.84
C HIS A 222 19.39 -5.08 4.12
N ILE A 223 19.99 -6.10 4.73
CA ILE A 223 20.86 -5.94 5.89
C ILE A 223 21.99 -4.93 5.62
N PRO A 224 22.78 -5.04 4.54
CA PRO A 224 23.89 -4.10 4.30
C PRO A 224 23.41 -2.65 4.15
N SER A 225 22.36 -2.40 3.35
CA SER A 225 21.87 -1.05 3.09
C SER A 225 21.25 -0.37 4.33
N ILE A 226 20.60 -1.15 5.18
CA ILE A 226 20.03 -0.67 6.44
C ILE A 226 21.12 -0.34 7.46
N LEU A 227 22.16 -1.16 7.55
CA LEU A 227 23.28 -0.91 8.48
C LEU A 227 24.16 0.26 8.02
N SER A 228 24.43 0.38 6.72
CA SER A 228 25.30 1.41 6.15
C SER A 228 24.60 2.78 5.98
N ALA A 229 23.31 2.87 6.22
CA ALA A 229 22.63 4.17 6.22
C ALA A 229 23.26 5.07 7.28
N ASP A 230 23.77 6.22 6.88
CA ASP A 230 24.58 7.12 7.70
C ASP A 230 23.87 8.44 8.06
N ASP A 231 22.69 8.66 7.45
CA ASP A 231 21.84 9.81 7.73
C ASP A 231 20.34 9.46 7.61
N LYS A 232 19.47 10.41 7.95
CA LYS A 232 18.00 10.28 7.84
C LYS A 232 17.57 9.94 6.41
N LYS A 233 18.18 10.57 5.42
CA LYS A 233 17.81 10.40 4.01
C LYS A 233 18.13 8.99 3.51
N SER A 234 19.33 8.50 3.74
CA SER A 234 19.77 7.16 3.35
C SER A 234 18.97 6.07 4.08
N TYR A 235 18.63 6.27 5.37
CA TYR A 235 17.72 5.39 6.10
C TYR A 235 16.32 5.32 5.45
N TRP A 236 15.73 6.49 5.16
CA TRP A 236 14.41 6.53 4.51
C TRP A 236 14.43 5.91 3.12
N GLN A 237 15.51 6.09 2.37
CA GLN A 237 15.69 5.44 1.06
C GLN A 237 15.78 3.91 1.21
N ALA A 238 16.55 3.41 2.16
CA ALA A 238 16.67 1.98 2.42
C ALA A 238 15.33 1.34 2.82
N VAL A 239 14.56 2.02 3.69
CA VAL A 239 13.22 1.56 4.09
C VAL A 239 12.23 1.62 2.91
N ARG A 240 12.26 2.67 2.08
CA ARG A 240 11.42 2.74 0.87
C ARG A 240 11.73 1.60 -0.11
N GLN A 241 13.01 1.30 -0.32
CA GLN A 241 13.41 0.16 -1.15
C GLN A 241 12.94 -1.17 -0.59
N LEU A 242 13.00 -1.36 0.73
CA LEU A 242 12.49 -2.55 1.39
C LEU A 242 10.97 -2.70 1.19
N ILE A 243 10.21 -1.63 1.44
CA ILE A 243 8.75 -1.62 1.30
C ILE A 243 8.33 -1.85 -0.14
N ALA A 244 9.07 -1.28 -1.10
CA ALA A 244 8.79 -1.47 -2.52
C ALA A 244 8.88 -2.95 -2.98
N ARG A 245 9.58 -3.82 -2.22
CA ARG A 245 9.70 -5.26 -2.55
C ARG A 245 8.42 -6.08 -2.34
N CYS A 246 7.40 -5.49 -1.68
CA CYS A 246 6.09 -6.15 -1.58
C CYS A 246 5.31 -6.15 -2.89
N ASP A 247 5.66 -5.27 -3.84
CA ASP A 247 4.91 -5.06 -5.09
C ASP A 247 3.40 -4.89 -4.84
N ASP A 248 3.08 -4.09 -3.80
CA ASP A 248 1.71 -3.76 -3.38
C ASP A 248 1.50 -2.25 -3.44
N THR A 249 0.51 -1.81 -4.23
CA THR A 249 0.21 -0.39 -4.42
C THR A 249 -0.21 0.32 -3.11
N HIS A 250 -0.64 -0.42 -2.09
CA HIS A 250 -0.87 0.14 -0.75
C HIS A 250 0.42 0.54 -0.01
N GLY A 251 1.59 0.09 -0.46
CA GLY A 251 2.89 0.29 0.19
C GLY A 251 3.42 1.73 0.12
N ALA A 252 2.59 2.72 0.38
CA ALA A 252 3.02 4.11 0.56
C ALA A 252 3.89 4.26 1.81
N VAL A 253 4.80 5.26 1.82
CA VAL A 253 5.71 5.54 2.95
C VAL A 253 5.60 7.00 3.34
N TRP A 254 5.26 7.25 4.60
CA TRP A 254 5.13 8.61 5.17
C TRP A 254 5.65 8.68 6.60
N SER A 255 5.76 9.90 7.14
CA SER A 255 6.16 10.14 8.53
C SER A 255 4.95 10.21 9.45
N SER A 256 5.05 9.64 10.66
CA SER A 256 4.07 9.82 11.74
C SER A 256 3.99 11.28 12.20
N LYS A 257 5.10 12.02 12.08
CA LYS A 257 5.15 13.45 12.39
C LYS A 257 4.94 14.29 11.12
N PRO A 258 4.16 15.38 11.18
CA PRO A 258 4.03 16.31 10.07
C PRO A 258 5.41 16.84 9.63
N ALA A 259 5.65 16.91 8.34
CA ALA A 259 6.84 17.58 7.82
C ALA A 259 6.78 19.08 8.16
N LYS A 260 7.87 19.63 8.72
CA LYS A 260 7.96 21.08 9.05
C LYS A 260 7.94 21.95 7.79
N SER A 261 8.46 21.45 6.69
CA SER A 261 8.37 21.99 5.33
C SER A 261 8.71 20.90 4.32
N SER A 262 8.19 20.99 3.10
CA SER A 262 8.59 20.08 2.03
C SER A 262 9.88 20.61 1.38
N GLU A 263 10.99 19.90 1.53
CA GLU A 263 12.24 20.18 0.80
C GLU A 263 12.13 19.85 -0.69
N THR A 264 10.99 19.33 -1.11
CA THR A 264 10.76 18.91 -2.49
C THR A 264 10.01 19.97 -3.26
N TYR A 265 10.63 20.44 -4.34
CA TYR A 265 10.06 21.39 -5.29
C TYR A 265 9.40 20.64 -6.46
N ARG A 266 8.32 21.19 -7.00
CA ARG A 266 7.56 20.65 -8.14
C ARG A 266 7.27 21.72 -9.17
N PRO A 267 7.21 21.37 -10.47
CA PRO A 267 6.71 22.31 -11.48
C PRO A 267 5.23 22.63 -11.19
N PRO A 268 4.71 23.79 -11.67
CA PRO A 268 3.33 24.21 -11.39
C PRO A 268 2.27 23.45 -12.20
N PHE A 269 2.65 22.35 -12.83
CA PHE A 269 1.77 21.48 -13.62
C PHE A 269 1.84 20.03 -13.15
N LYS A 270 0.79 19.26 -13.47
CA LYS A 270 0.71 17.81 -13.28
C LYS A 270 1.09 17.12 -14.58
N VAL A 271 1.71 15.95 -14.44
CA VAL A 271 1.99 15.06 -15.55
C VAL A 271 1.29 13.72 -15.38
N ARG A 272 0.99 13.06 -16.50
CA ARG A 272 0.39 11.73 -16.53
C ARG A 272 1.08 10.87 -17.58
N PHE A 273 1.25 9.59 -17.27
CA PHE A 273 1.69 8.62 -18.26
C PHE A 273 0.50 8.07 -19.03
N LEU A 274 0.56 8.17 -20.35
CA LEU A 274 -0.42 7.59 -21.27
C LEU A 274 0.01 6.19 -21.74
N LYS A 275 -0.69 5.67 -22.74
CA LYS A 275 -0.29 4.44 -23.45
C LYS A 275 1.16 4.57 -23.95
N ASN A 276 1.91 3.45 -23.91
CA ASN A 276 3.34 3.39 -24.26
C ASN A 276 4.24 4.33 -23.43
N ASP A 277 3.85 4.57 -22.16
CA ASP A 277 4.62 5.32 -21.16
C ASP A 277 4.96 6.76 -21.59
N THR A 278 4.14 7.33 -22.46
CA THR A 278 4.25 8.71 -22.90
C THR A 278 3.89 9.66 -21.76
N LEU A 279 4.84 10.51 -21.33
CA LEU A 279 4.62 11.48 -20.26
C LEU A 279 4.07 12.79 -20.83
N VAL A 280 2.86 13.16 -20.44
CA VAL A 280 2.18 14.36 -20.92
C VAL A 280 1.83 15.30 -19.77
N VAL A 281 1.88 16.62 -20.00
CA VAL A 281 1.31 17.61 -19.09
C VAL A 281 -0.21 17.51 -19.15
N SER A 282 -0.84 17.13 -18.04
CA SER A 282 -2.27 16.79 -17.99
C SER A 282 -3.15 17.89 -17.41
N SER A 283 -2.63 18.68 -16.49
CA SER A 283 -3.33 19.79 -15.84
C SER A 283 -2.34 20.69 -15.09
N TYR A 284 -2.85 21.78 -14.48
CA TYR A 284 -2.02 22.67 -13.67
C TYR A 284 -2.30 22.50 -12.17
N TRP A 285 -1.23 22.57 -11.36
CA TRP A 285 -1.36 22.77 -9.93
C TRP A 285 -1.72 24.23 -9.64
N ASP A 286 -1.00 25.16 -10.29
CA ASP A 286 -1.17 26.59 -10.18
C ASP A 286 -1.00 27.24 -11.56
N ALA A 287 -2.10 27.59 -12.21
CA ALA A 287 -2.09 28.16 -13.55
C ALA A 287 -1.41 29.53 -13.60
N SER A 288 -1.37 30.29 -12.49
CA SER A 288 -0.76 31.60 -12.42
C SER A 288 0.78 31.56 -12.50
N LYS A 289 1.37 30.40 -12.28
CA LYS A 289 2.83 30.17 -12.27
C LYS A 289 3.35 29.48 -13.54
N ILE A 290 2.49 29.25 -14.51
CA ILE A 290 2.91 28.63 -15.79
C ILE A 290 3.67 29.63 -16.62
N ASP A 291 4.91 29.29 -16.97
CA ASP A 291 5.75 30.06 -17.88
C ASP A 291 5.30 29.83 -19.33
N SER A 292 5.15 30.90 -20.10
CA SER A 292 4.73 30.85 -21.51
C SER A 292 5.74 30.13 -22.43
N SER A 293 7.02 30.07 -22.00
CA SER A 293 8.08 29.31 -22.70
C SER A 293 8.13 27.84 -22.33
N GLY A 294 7.44 27.45 -21.25
CA GLY A 294 7.41 26.11 -20.70
C GLY A 294 6.39 25.19 -21.38
N PRO A 295 6.31 23.93 -20.92
CA PRO A 295 5.32 23.00 -21.44
C PRO A 295 3.91 23.35 -20.96
N HIS A 296 2.93 23.19 -21.83
CA HIS A 296 1.51 23.40 -21.60
C HIS A 296 0.73 22.08 -21.64
N ILE A 297 -0.56 22.12 -21.25
CA ILE A 297 -1.43 20.94 -21.31
C ILE A 297 -1.44 20.34 -22.72
N GLY A 298 -1.17 19.03 -22.81
CA GLY A 298 -1.02 18.29 -24.05
C GLY A 298 0.40 18.25 -24.59
N ASP A 299 1.37 18.94 -24.00
CA ASP A 299 2.77 18.80 -24.40
C ASP A 299 3.38 17.52 -23.82
N VAL A 300 4.22 16.84 -24.62
CA VAL A 300 4.84 15.57 -24.26
C VAL A 300 6.27 15.81 -23.77
N ILE A 301 6.54 15.48 -22.51
CA ILE A 301 7.88 15.59 -21.93
C ILE A 301 8.71 14.40 -22.39
N THR A 302 9.89 14.66 -22.97
CA THR A 302 10.81 13.63 -23.46
C THR A 302 12.07 13.49 -22.62
N ASN A 303 12.60 14.62 -22.08
CA ASN A 303 13.79 14.61 -21.24
C ASN A 303 13.59 15.53 -20.03
N ILE A 304 14.21 15.14 -18.91
CA ILE A 304 14.24 15.87 -17.65
C ILE A 304 15.70 15.95 -17.21
N ASP A 305 16.23 17.17 -16.98
CA ASP A 305 17.63 17.43 -16.61
C ASP A 305 18.62 16.66 -17.51
N GLY A 306 18.38 16.71 -18.84
CA GLY A 306 19.22 16.09 -19.86
C GLY A 306 19.09 14.58 -20.02
N LYS A 307 18.30 13.89 -19.19
CA LYS A 307 18.09 12.44 -19.28
C LYS A 307 16.68 12.13 -19.82
N PRO A 308 16.50 11.03 -20.59
CA PRO A 308 15.18 10.63 -21.06
C PRO A 308 14.25 10.28 -19.88
N VAL A 309 12.94 10.39 -20.08
CA VAL A 309 11.93 10.07 -19.05
C VAL A 309 12.10 8.64 -18.53
N SER A 310 12.42 7.66 -19.39
CA SER A 310 12.65 6.26 -18.99
C SER A 310 13.77 6.13 -17.95
N TYR A 311 14.86 6.89 -18.06
CA TYR A 311 15.94 6.91 -17.05
C TYR A 311 15.39 7.28 -15.65
N TRP A 312 14.50 8.27 -15.58
CA TRP A 312 13.91 8.69 -14.32
C TRP A 312 12.91 7.68 -13.78
N VAL A 313 12.14 7.05 -14.67
CA VAL A 313 11.24 5.93 -14.30
C VAL A 313 12.05 4.80 -13.65
N ASP A 314 13.13 4.34 -14.32
CA ASP A 314 13.99 3.26 -13.82
C ASP A 314 14.70 3.63 -12.51
N SER A 315 15.16 4.88 -12.41
CA SER A 315 15.87 5.36 -11.21
C SER A 315 14.97 5.50 -9.99
N LEU A 316 13.70 5.84 -10.17
CA LEU A 316 12.73 6.04 -9.10
C LEU A 316 11.96 4.77 -8.74
N ALA A 317 11.71 3.88 -9.70
CA ALA A 317 10.89 2.68 -9.51
C ALA A 317 11.28 1.82 -8.28
N PRO A 318 12.56 1.65 -7.92
CA PRO A 318 12.96 0.87 -6.74
C PRO A 318 12.46 1.41 -5.40
N TYR A 319 12.03 2.67 -5.32
CA TYR A 319 11.60 3.34 -4.10
C TYR A 319 10.09 3.43 -3.92
N TYR A 320 9.31 2.95 -4.88
CA TYR A 320 7.86 3.04 -4.86
C TYR A 320 7.23 1.66 -5.04
N ALA A 321 6.47 1.23 -4.05
CA ALA A 321 5.70 -0.01 -4.15
C ALA A 321 4.56 0.15 -5.16
N ALA A 322 4.33 -0.82 -6.03
CA ALA A 322 3.17 -0.84 -6.90
C ALA A 322 2.89 -2.25 -7.40
N SER A 323 1.63 -2.61 -7.45
CA SER A 323 1.19 -3.96 -7.82
C SER A 323 1.33 -4.24 -9.30
N ASN A 324 1.26 -3.23 -10.15
CA ASN A 324 1.46 -3.36 -11.60
C ASN A 324 2.13 -2.13 -12.20
N HIS A 325 2.50 -2.24 -13.48
CA HIS A 325 3.21 -1.16 -14.18
C HIS A 325 2.41 0.15 -14.25
N ARG A 326 1.09 0.09 -14.43
CA ARG A 326 0.25 1.29 -14.51
C ARG A 326 0.17 2.03 -13.17
N ALA A 327 -0.02 1.30 -12.09
CA ALA A 327 0.05 1.86 -10.75
C ALA A 327 1.44 2.44 -10.43
N LYS A 328 2.52 1.79 -10.90
CA LYS A 328 3.89 2.31 -10.78
C LYS A 328 4.03 3.65 -11.46
N LEU A 329 3.64 3.75 -12.72
CA LEU A 329 3.72 4.99 -13.49
C LEU A 329 2.84 6.11 -12.90
N ARG A 330 1.64 5.76 -12.41
CA ARG A 330 0.77 6.70 -11.67
C ARG A 330 1.50 7.30 -10.46
N GLN A 331 2.13 6.47 -9.64
CA GLN A 331 2.91 6.97 -8.50
C GLN A 331 4.11 7.80 -8.93
N LEU A 332 4.84 7.36 -9.94
CA LEU A 332 6.02 8.08 -10.44
C LEU A 332 5.67 9.42 -11.09
N SER A 333 4.46 9.58 -11.64
CA SER A 333 4.02 10.86 -12.20
C SER A 333 4.08 12.02 -11.20
N TRP A 334 3.95 11.74 -9.90
CA TRP A 334 4.07 12.73 -8.83
C TRP A 334 5.51 13.19 -8.59
N TRP A 335 6.50 12.38 -8.98
CA TRP A 335 7.89 12.55 -8.56
C TRP A 335 8.86 12.77 -9.71
N VAL A 336 8.52 12.31 -10.92
CA VAL A 336 9.43 12.30 -12.05
C VAL A 336 9.95 13.70 -12.43
N CYS A 337 9.12 14.73 -12.29
CA CYS A 337 9.50 16.13 -12.48
C CYS A 337 9.81 16.88 -11.18
N ALA A 338 9.69 16.25 -10.00
CA ALA A 338 9.99 16.85 -8.72
C ALA A 338 11.49 16.76 -8.40
N GLY A 339 11.99 17.56 -7.45
CA GLY A 339 13.39 17.48 -7.02
C GLY A 339 13.74 18.45 -5.91
N LEU A 340 15.01 18.42 -5.49
CA LEU A 340 15.54 19.28 -4.42
C LEU A 340 15.99 20.66 -4.93
N LYS A 341 16.12 20.83 -6.27
CA LYS A 341 16.49 22.10 -6.88
C LYS A 341 15.25 22.91 -7.25
N PRO A 342 15.28 24.23 -7.13
CA PRO A 342 14.14 25.09 -7.50
C PRO A 342 13.90 25.21 -9.01
N THR A 343 14.70 24.56 -9.84
CA THR A 343 14.56 24.58 -11.31
C THR A 343 14.72 23.17 -11.89
N VAL A 344 14.17 22.95 -13.10
CA VAL A 344 14.34 21.74 -13.90
C VAL A 344 14.45 22.11 -15.36
N SER A 345 15.40 21.50 -16.10
CA SER A 345 15.47 21.59 -17.56
C SER A 345 14.58 20.51 -18.18
N LEU A 346 13.68 20.89 -19.07
CA LEU A 346 12.78 19.97 -19.76
C LEU A 346 12.94 20.08 -21.27
N LYS A 347 13.07 18.92 -21.97
CA LYS A 347 12.80 18.83 -23.40
C LYS A 347 11.41 18.26 -23.60
N PHE A 348 10.63 18.84 -24.50
CA PHE A 348 9.26 18.45 -24.73
C PHE A 348 8.82 18.69 -26.18
N LEU A 349 7.81 17.97 -26.62
CA LEU A 349 7.16 18.15 -27.92
C LEU A 349 5.89 18.99 -27.72
N SER A 350 5.83 20.13 -28.39
CA SER A 350 4.66 21.02 -28.40
C SER A 350 4.15 21.11 -29.83
N GLY A 351 2.97 20.57 -30.11
CA GLY A 351 2.44 20.47 -31.48
C GLY A 351 3.35 19.71 -32.44
N GLY A 352 4.10 18.73 -31.95
CA GLY A 352 5.07 17.95 -32.74
C GLY A 352 6.45 18.61 -32.89
N VAL A 353 6.63 19.85 -32.44
CA VAL A 353 7.91 20.57 -32.47
C VAL A 353 8.67 20.39 -31.17
N GLN A 354 9.92 19.99 -31.24
CA GLN A 354 10.76 19.85 -30.05
C GLN A 354 11.18 21.23 -29.53
N LYS A 355 10.97 21.42 -28.22
CA LYS A 355 11.36 22.62 -27.46
C LYS A 355 12.16 22.24 -26.23
N GLU A 356 12.86 23.21 -25.66
CA GLU A 356 13.58 23.08 -24.40
C GLU A 356 13.37 24.34 -23.56
N ALA A 357 13.13 24.17 -22.26
CA ALA A 357 12.98 25.27 -21.32
C ALA A 357 13.45 24.87 -19.92
N THR A 358 13.94 25.85 -19.17
CA THR A 358 14.20 25.71 -17.72
C THR A 358 12.99 26.21 -16.94
N ILE A 359 12.36 25.33 -16.18
CA ILE A 359 11.11 25.56 -15.47
C ILE A 359 11.40 25.76 -13.98
N THR A 360 10.78 26.77 -13.40
CA THR A 360 10.80 26.98 -11.96
C THR A 360 9.93 25.90 -11.28
N ARG A 361 10.48 25.29 -10.23
CA ARG A 361 9.78 24.42 -9.30
C ARG A 361 9.45 25.20 -8.03
N TYR A 362 8.36 24.87 -7.41
CA TYR A 362 7.85 25.51 -6.21
C TYR A 362 7.65 24.47 -5.10
N ASN A 363 7.78 24.86 -3.85
CA ASN A 363 7.33 24.04 -2.73
C ASN A 363 5.80 24.14 -2.56
N SER A 364 5.22 23.32 -1.68
CA SER A 364 3.77 23.27 -1.50
C SER A 364 3.16 24.55 -0.90
N GLU A 365 3.96 25.38 -0.22
CA GLU A 365 3.51 26.63 0.41
C GLU A 365 3.47 27.78 -0.60
N GLU A 366 4.28 27.69 -1.64
CA GLU A 366 4.40 28.70 -2.69
C GLU A 366 3.33 28.58 -3.79
N MET A 367 2.59 27.45 -3.85
CA MET A 367 1.57 27.20 -4.86
C MET A 367 0.16 27.37 -4.31
N THR A 368 -0.66 28.12 -5.02
CA THR A 368 -2.11 28.16 -4.77
C THR A 368 -2.76 27.04 -5.56
N VAL A 369 -2.91 25.88 -4.91
CA VAL A 369 -3.49 24.71 -5.57
C VAL A 369 -4.99 24.95 -5.81
N SER A 370 -5.39 25.05 -7.07
CA SER A 370 -6.79 25.10 -7.47
C SER A 370 -7.34 23.69 -7.55
N PHE A 371 -8.31 23.36 -6.70
CA PHE A 371 -9.10 22.14 -6.84
C PHE A 371 -10.37 22.51 -7.61
N ALA A 372 -10.72 21.72 -8.61
CA ALA A 372 -12.04 21.85 -9.24
C ALA A 372 -13.12 21.64 -8.18
N THR A 373 -13.94 22.66 -7.95
CA THR A 373 -14.93 22.68 -6.85
C THR A 373 -16.28 22.08 -7.23
N ASP A 374 -16.48 21.76 -8.51
CA ASP A 374 -17.77 21.37 -9.06
C ASP A 374 -17.79 19.90 -9.53
N SER A 375 -17.53 18.95 -8.60
CA SER A 375 -17.91 17.57 -8.88
C SER A 375 -19.44 17.45 -8.77
N ILE A 376 -20.09 17.25 -9.91
CA ILE A 376 -21.53 16.98 -9.95
C ILE A 376 -21.69 15.47 -9.72
N CYS A 377 -22.18 15.08 -8.53
CA CYS A 377 -22.40 13.67 -8.19
C CYS A 377 -23.31 12.98 -9.21
N TYR A 378 -24.36 13.67 -9.68
CA TYR A 378 -25.32 13.12 -10.64
C TYR A 378 -25.70 14.15 -11.69
N LYS A 379 -25.68 13.76 -12.97
CA LYS A 379 -26.18 14.53 -14.10
C LYS A 379 -26.81 13.61 -15.14
N VAL A 380 -27.68 14.18 -15.98
CA VAL A 380 -28.32 13.46 -17.09
C VAL A 380 -27.88 14.06 -18.41
N PHE A 381 -27.39 13.22 -19.30
CA PHE A 381 -27.05 13.61 -20.66
C PHE A 381 -28.22 13.34 -21.60
N GLY A 382 -28.68 14.41 -22.29
CA GLY A 382 -29.70 14.34 -23.34
C GLY A 382 -30.94 13.58 -22.93
N ASP A 383 -31.42 13.87 -21.73
CA ASP A 383 -32.68 13.41 -21.14
C ASP A 383 -32.80 11.89 -20.89
N SER A 384 -31.73 11.09 -21.11
CA SER A 384 -31.87 9.64 -21.00
C SER A 384 -30.67 8.89 -20.48
N ILE A 385 -29.49 9.49 -20.32
CA ILE A 385 -28.29 8.81 -19.81
C ILE A 385 -27.87 9.46 -18.50
N GLY A 386 -28.03 8.73 -17.40
CA GLY A 386 -27.53 9.14 -16.09
C GLY A 386 -26.00 8.97 -16.00
N TYR A 387 -25.33 9.91 -15.34
CA TYR A 387 -23.92 9.81 -14.94
C TYR A 387 -23.83 10.00 -13.44
N VAL A 388 -23.10 9.14 -12.78
CA VAL A 388 -22.86 9.19 -11.33
C VAL A 388 -21.35 9.18 -11.06
N SER A 389 -20.85 10.24 -10.41
CA SER A 389 -19.53 10.24 -9.82
C SER A 389 -19.59 9.55 -8.45
N MET A 390 -18.90 8.42 -8.33
CA MET A 390 -19.02 7.56 -7.16
C MET A 390 -18.23 8.08 -5.95
N ASP A 391 -17.33 9.03 -6.12
CA ASP A 391 -16.57 9.69 -5.04
C ASP A 391 -17.46 10.61 -4.19
N ASP A 392 -18.47 11.23 -4.79
CA ASP A 392 -19.41 12.14 -4.12
C ASP A 392 -20.75 11.49 -3.73
N ILE A 393 -20.95 10.19 -4.01
CA ILE A 393 -22.20 9.51 -3.73
C ILE A 393 -22.51 9.46 -2.22
N THR A 394 -23.69 9.89 -1.82
CA THR A 394 -24.21 9.83 -0.45
C THR A 394 -25.53 9.09 -0.42
N GLU A 395 -26.01 8.68 0.76
CA GLU A 395 -27.33 8.05 0.89
C GLU A 395 -28.46 8.95 0.35
N ALA A 396 -28.36 10.28 0.55
CA ALA A 396 -29.32 11.23 0.00
C ALA A 396 -29.31 11.26 -1.53
N TRP A 397 -28.12 11.14 -2.14
CA TRP A 397 -28.00 11.01 -3.59
C TRP A 397 -28.54 9.66 -4.09
N VAL A 398 -28.26 8.56 -3.39
CA VAL A 398 -28.82 7.24 -3.76
C VAL A 398 -30.34 7.29 -3.85
N GLN A 399 -31.01 7.94 -2.86
CA GLN A 399 -32.46 8.07 -2.87
C GLN A 399 -32.94 8.92 -4.04
N ARG A 400 -32.34 10.09 -4.28
CA ARG A 400 -32.69 10.98 -5.42
C ARG A 400 -32.51 10.28 -6.77
N ILE A 401 -31.42 9.54 -6.94
CA ILE A 401 -31.15 8.80 -8.17
C ILE A 401 -32.18 7.67 -8.34
N ALA A 402 -32.53 6.96 -7.27
CA ALA A 402 -33.56 5.92 -7.31
C ALA A 402 -34.90 6.44 -7.83
N ASP A 403 -35.28 7.65 -7.44
CA ASP A 403 -36.54 8.27 -7.86
C ASP A 403 -36.56 8.63 -9.36
N THR A 404 -35.41 8.91 -9.95
CA THR A 404 -35.26 9.32 -11.36
C THR A 404 -34.71 8.23 -12.28
N LEU A 405 -34.16 7.13 -11.72
CA LEU A 405 -33.46 6.09 -12.47
C LEU A 405 -34.34 5.46 -13.56
N HIS A 406 -35.65 5.31 -13.30
CA HIS A 406 -36.62 4.71 -14.24
C HIS A 406 -36.83 5.54 -15.52
N THR A 407 -36.42 6.81 -15.52
CA THR A 407 -36.51 7.70 -16.71
C THR A 407 -35.27 7.56 -17.60
N THR A 408 -34.20 6.91 -17.11
CA THR A 408 -32.95 6.76 -17.88
C THR A 408 -32.93 5.46 -18.67
N LYS A 409 -32.33 5.49 -19.86
CA LYS A 409 -32.10 4.31 -20.72
C LYS A 409 -30.71 3.72 -20.53
N GLY A 410 -29.83 4.48 -19.91
CA GLY A 410 -28.46 4.06 -19.59
C GLY A 410 -27.91 4.80 -18.38
N LEU A 411 -26.90 4.21 -17.74
CA LEU A 411 -26.25 4.74 -16.55
C LEU A 411 -24.72 4.59 -16.68
N ILE A 412 -23.99 5.67 -16.45
CA ILE A 412 -22.53 5.68 -16.38
C ILE A 412 -22.13 5.79 -14.91
N LEU A 413 -21.33 4.84 -14.42
CA LEU A 413 -20.75 4.85 -13.08
C LEU A 413 -19.26 5.18 -13.18
N ASP A 414 -18.86 6.32 -12.64
CA ASP A 414 -17.46 6.74 -12.66
C ASP A 414 -16.75 6.32 -11.38
N LEU A 415 -15.84 5.35 -11.51
CA LEU A 415 -14.98 4.82 -10.46
C LEU A 415 -13.50 5.17 -10.69
N ARG A 416 -13.21 6.18 -11.48
CA ARG A 416 -11.84 6.66 -11.73
C ARG A 416 -11.24 7.40 -10.54
N GLU A 417 -12.09 7.90 -9.63
CA GLU A 417 -11.70 8.45 -8.32
C GLU A 417 -12.14 7.50 -7.20
N TYR A 418 -11.68 7.74 -5.97
CA TYR A 418 -11.97 6.84 -4.84
C TYR A 418 -13.41 7.01 -4.38
N PRO A 419 -14.25 5.97 -4.43
CA PRO A 419 -15.68 6.08 -4.14
C PRO A 419 -15.95 6.28 -2.64
N ASN A 420 -17.10 6.88 -2.32
CA ASN A 420 -17.57 7.01 -0.95
C ASN A 420 -17.89 5.61 -0.36
N GLU A 421 -17.31 5.29 0.79
CA GLU A 421 -17.37 3.94 1.36
C GLU A 421 -18.76 3.51 1.84
N THR A 422 -19.62 4.44 2.25
CA THR A 422 -20.88 4.13 2.96
C THR A 422 -22.06 3.81 2.06
N SER A 423 -22.09 4.35 0.85
CA SER A 423 -23.30 4.37 0.01
C SER A 423 -23.33 3.28 -1.09
N ASN A 424 -22.21 2.59 -1.33
CA ASN A 424 -22.07 1.69 -2.47
C ASN A 424 -23.02 0.48 -2.45
N TYR A 425 -23.22 -0.15 -1.30
CA TYR A 425 -24.18 -1.25 -1.19
C TYR A 425 -25.63 -0.79 -1.34
N ALA A 426 -25.95 0.41 -0.83
CA ALA A 426 -27.27 1.00 -1.03
C ALA A 426 -27.51 1.31 -2.51
N PHE A 427 -26.48 1.83 -3.20
CA PHE A 427 -26.57 2.12 -4.62
C PHE A 427 -26.71 0.85 -5.47
N TYR A 428 -25.98 -0.23 -5.15
CA TYR A 428 -26.17 -1.51 -5.83
C TYR A 428 -27.62 -2.01 -5.75
N ARG A 429 -28.30 -1.81 -4.60
CA ARG A 429 -29.69 -2.27 -4.40
C ARG A 429 -30.69 -1.58 -5.31
N ILE A 430 -30.43 -0.37 -5.79
CA ILE A 430 -31.30 0.28 -6.78
C ILE A 430 -31.08 -0.21 -8.21
N LEU A 431 -29.97 -0.95 -8.44
CA LEU A 431 -29.62 -1.49 -9.75
C LEU A 431 -30.01 -2.96 -9.93
N SER A 432 -30.13 -3.74 -8.85
CA SER A 432 -30.33 -5.18 -8.96
C SER A 432 -31.33 -5.73 -7.94
N ASP A 433 -32.26 -6.53 -8.43
CA ASP A 433 -33.23 -7.31 -7.64
C ASP A 433 -32.69 -8.67 -7.16
N LYS A 434 -31.48 -9.04 -7.60
CA LYS A 434 -30.84 -10.33 -7.29
C LYS A 434 -29.53 -10.13 -6.54
N SER A 435 -29.31 -10.97 -5.54
CA SER A 435 -28.02 -11.10 -4.87
C SER A 435 -27.13 -12.05 -5.66
N ARG A 436 -25.88 -11.66 -5.91
CA ARG A 436 -24.90 -12.41 -6.71
C ARG A 436 -23.58 -12.54 -5.97
N PRO A 437 -22.84 -13.64 -6.12
CA PRO A 437 -21.49 -13.73 -5.59
C PRO A 437 -20.60 -12.75 -6.35
N PHE A 438 -19.75 -11.98 -5.65
CA PHE A 438 -18.86 -11.02 -6.33
C PHE A 438 -17.40 -11.07 -5.87
N PHE A 439 -17.10 -11.56 -4.66
CA PHE A 439 -15.73 -11.80 -4.24
C PHE A 439 -15.61 -12.93 -3.22
N LYS A 440 -14.39 -13.42 -3.02
CA LYS A 440 -13.89 -14.15 -1.87
C LYS A 440 -12.73 -13.37 -1.26
N SER A 441 -12.47 -13.56 0.01
CA SER A 441 -11.30 -12.99 0.67
C SER A 441 -10.50 -14.06 1.40
N THR A 442 -9.25 -13.73 1.74
CA THR A 442 -8.50 -14.54 2.70
C THR A 442 -8.74 -14.06 4.13
N THR A 443 -8.55 -14.97 5.07
CA THR A 443 -8.49 -14.65 6.50
C THR A 443 -7.15 -15.15 7.03
N PRO A 444 -6.31 -14.29 7.67
CA PRO A 444 -5.10 -14.74 8.34
C PRO A 444 -5.45 -15.59 9.57
N ASN A 445 -4.70 -16.65 9.80
CA ASN A 445 -4.80 -17.43 11.02
C ASN A 445 -3.76 -16.95 12.04
N LEU A 446 -4.19 -16.10 13.00
CA LEU A 446 -3.27 -15.55 13.99
C LEU A 446 -2.70 -16.60 14.96
N SER A 447 -3.34 -17.77 15.10
CA SER A 447 -2.79 -18.88 15.89
C SER A 447 -1.73 -19.69 15.15
N ASN A 448 -1.62 -19.48 13.83
CA ASN A 448 -0.59 -20.07 12.97
C ASN A 448 -0.11 -19.03 11.94
N PRO A 449 0.68 -18.04 12.35
CA PRO A 449 1.12 -16.94 11.49
C PRO A 449 1.73 -17.43 10.17
N GLY A 450 1.33 -16.81 9.06
CA GLY A 450 1.68 -17.25 7.70
C GLY A 450 0.65 -18.15 7.05
N GLU A 451 -0.39 -18.59 7.78
CA GLU A 451 -1.51 -19.34 7.22
C GLU A 451 -2.67 -18.40 6.87
N PHE A 452 -3.17 -18.54 5.64
CA PHE A 452 -4.35 -17.81 5.17
C PHE A 452 -5.37 -18.79 4.57
N VAL A 453 -6.63 -18.66 4.99
CA VAL A 453 -7.72 -19.50 4.55
C VAL A 453 -8.68 -18.69 3.69
N LEU A 454 -9.10 -19.24 2.55
CA LEU A 454 -10.06 -18.60 1.66
C LEU A 454 -11.48 -18.68 2.24
N THR A 455 -12.18 -17.55 2.23
CA THR A 455 -13.58 -17.50 2.66
C THR A 455 -14.53 -18.10 1.61
N LYS A 456 -15.77 -18.37 2.03
CA LYS A 456 -16.85 -18.60 1.07
C LYS A 456 -17.13 -17.33 0.27
N PRO A 457 -17.72 -17.45 -0.94
CA PRO A 457 -18.12 -16.27 -1.70
C PRO A 457 -19.01 -15.32 -0.89
N VAL A 458 -18.73 -14.03 -0.98
CA VAL A 458 -19.58 -12.97 -0.44
C VAL A 458 -20.52 -12.50 -1.53
N TYR A 459 -21.75 -12.19 -1.14
CA TYR A 459 -22.82 -11.85 -2.06
C TYR A 459 -23.16 -10.36 -1.96
N THR A 460 -23.53 -9.79 -3.09
CA THR A 460 -24.09 -8.43 -3.18
C THR A 460 -25.44 -8.36 -2.44
N GLY A 461 -25.87 -7.16 -2.12
CA GLY A 461 -27.26 -6.92 -1.71
C GLY A 461 -28.26 -7.20 -2.86
N ARG A 462 -29.54 -7.00 -2.57
CA ARG A 462 -30.61 -6.99 -3.56
C ARG A 462 -31.63 -5.91 -3.22
N GLY A 463 -32.19 -5.28 -4.24
CA GLY A 463 -33.30 -4.35 -4.14
C GLY A 463 -34.64 -4.97 -4.47
N LYS A 464 -35.61 -4.10 -4.75
CA LYS A 464 -36.98 -4.51 -5.10
C LYS A 464 -37.18 -4.71 -6.61
N LYS A 465 -36.44 -3.98 -7.43
CA LYS A 465 -36.54 -3.95 -8.90
C LYS A 465 -35.15 -3.89 -9.52
N ALA A 466 -34.95 -4.57 -10.64
CA ALA A 466 -33.75 -4.45 -11.45
C ALA A 466 -33.81 -3.16 -12.30
N TYR A 467 -32.65 -2.52 -12.50
CA TYR A 467 -32.48 -1.54 -13.54
C TYR A 467 -32.32 -2.24 -14.89
N GLU A 468 -33.12 -1.84 -15.88
CA GLU A 468 -33.16 -2.50 -17.19
C GLU A 468 -32.23 -1.85 -18.22
N GLY A 469 -31.80 -0.59 -17.95
CA GLY A 469 -30.92 0.15 -18.82
C GLY A 469 -29.50 -0.43 -18.87
N LYS A 470 -28.76 -0.03 -19.89
CA LYS A 470 -27.33 -0.36 -20.02
C LYS A 470 -26.53 0.38 -18.96
N ILE A 471 -25.54 -0.30 -18.35
CA ILE A 471 -24.61 0.29 -17.39
C ILE A 471 -23.21 0.28 -17.99
N VAL A 472 -22.52 1.44 -17.99
CA VAL A 472 -21.10 1.55 -18.33
C VAL A 472 -20.33 2.01 -17.11
N ILE A 473 -19.28 1.29 -16.74
CA ILE A 473 -18.45 1.55 -15.57
C ILE A 473 -17.10 2.05 -16.06
N LEU A 474 -16.71 3.26 -15.62
CA LEU A 474 -15.44 3.88 -15.99
C LEU A 474 -14.38 3.56 -14.94
N ILE A 475 -13.24 3.02 -15.37
CA ILE A 475 -12.08 2.73 -14.53
C ILE A 475 -10.79 3.23 -15.16
N ASN A 476 -9.76 3.46 -14.35
CA ASN A 476 -8.41 3.77 -14.83
C ASN A 476 -7.34 3.34 -13.80
N GLU A 477 -6.10 3.73 -14.01
CA GLU A 477 -4.98 3.46 -13.11
C GLU A 477 -5.12 4.08 -11.71
N ASN A 478 -6.05 5.03 -11.49
CA ASN A 478 -6.34 5.59 -10.17
C ASN A 478 -7.34 4.73 -9.40
N SER A 479 -8.15 3.92 -10.10
CA SER A 479 -9.08 2.99 -9.47
C SER A 479 -8.29 1.97 -8.65
N GLN A 480 -8.34 2.10 -7.32
CA GLN A 480 -7.60 1.27 -6.37
C GLN A 480 -8.50 0.88 -5.20
N SER A 481 -8.24 -0.28 -4.58
CA SER A 481 -8.86 -0.69 -3.33
C SER A 481 -10.40 -0.66 -3.46
N HIS A 482 -11.09 0.15 -2.69
CA HIS A 482 -12.56 0.23 -2.71
C HIS A 482 -13.15 0.52 -4.10
N ALA A 483 -12.44 1.20 -5.00
CA ALA A 483 -12.88 1.38 -6.39
C ALA A 483 -12.84 0.05 -7.18
N GLU A 484 -11.83 -0.79 -6.95
CA GLU A 484 -11.74 -2.14 -7.53
C GLU A 484 -12.85 -3.03 -6.98
N PHE A 485 -13.05 -3.01 -5.66
CA PHE A 485 -14.12 -3.73 -4.98
C PHE A 485 -15.52 -3.34 -5.50
N CYS A 486 -15.79 -2.04 -5.65
CA CYS A 486 -17.04 -1.54 -6.20
C CYS A 486 -17.22 -1.97 -7.67
N THR A 487 -16.14 -1.93 -8.46
CA THR A 487 -16.18 -2.41 -9.85
C THR A 487 -16.54 -3.89 -9.92
N MET A 488 -15.94 -4.75 -9.07
CA MET A 488 -16.31 -6.16 -8.99
C MET A 488 -17.78 -6.35 -8.65
N MET A 489 -18.32 -5.55 -7.74
CA MET A 489 -19.72 -5.58 -7.32
C MET A 489 -20.66 -5.14 -8.47
N TYR A 490 -20.42 -3.97 -9.06
CA TYR A 490 -21.29 -3.43 -10.11
C TYR A 490 -21.21 -4.20 -11.42
N ARG A 491 -20.06 -4.81 -11.74
CA ARG A 491 -19.89 -5.72 -12.89
C ARG A 491 -20.84 -6.93 -12.84
N THR A 492 -21.35 -7.30 -11.66
CA THR A 492 -22.31 -8.39 -11.55
C THR A 492 -23.73 -8.04 -12.03
N VAL A 493 -24.04 -6.75 -12.21
CA VAL A 493 -25.34 -6.32 -12.73
C VAL A 493 -25.42 -6.70 -14.20
N PRO A 494 -26.52 -7.34 -14.66
CA PRO A 494 -26.73 -7.62 -16.10
C PRO A 494 -26.66 -6.34 -16.93
N ASN A 495 -26.18 -6.44 -18.15
CA ASN A 495 -25.99 -5.32 -19.10
C ASN A 495 -24.95 -4.29 -18.64
N SER A 496 -24.07 -4.63 -17.67
CA SER A 496 -22.91 -3.78 -17.35
C SER A 496 -21.74 -4.04 -18.29
N THR A 497 -20.98 -3.00 -18.59
CA THR A 497 -19.75 -3.05 -19.37
C THR A 497 -18.70 -2.16 -18.68
N VAL A 498 -17.53 -2.69 -18.40
CA VAL A 498 -16.42 -1.94 -17.79
C VAL A 498 -15.51 -1.42 -18.91
N ILE A 499 -15.25 -0.12 -18.92
CA ILE A 499 -14.36 0.50 -19.92
C ILE A 499 -13.27 1.35 -19.27
N GLY A 500 -12.18 1.54 -19.98
CA GLY A 500 -11.04 2.32 -19.52
C GLY A 500 -9.74 1.57 -19.62
N ASN A 501 -8.90 1.63 -18.58
CA ASN A 501 -7.68 0.84 -18.53
C ASN A 501 -7.56 0.08 -17.20
N THR A 502 -6.57 -0.80 -17.12
CA THR A 502 -6.33 -1.66 -15.93
C THR A 502 -6.16 -0.82 -14.66
N THR A 503 -6.80 -1.24 -13.59
CA THR A 503 -6.77 -0.61 -12.27
C THR A 503 -5.45 -0.84 -11.54
N ALA A 504 -5.33 -0.34 -10.31
CA ALA A 504 -4.08 -0.37 -9.55
C ALA A 504 -3.64 -1.78 -9.10
N GLY A 505 -4.53 -2.77 -9.09
CA GLY A 505 -4.20 -4.14 -8.71
C GLY A 505 -3.87 -4.32 -7.24
N ALA A 506 -4.52 -3.55 -6.37
CA ALA A 506 -4.37 -3.63 -4.92
C ALA A 506 -5.72 -3.36 -4.27
N ASP A 507 -6.43 -4.44 -3.98
CA ASP A 507 -7.72 -4.41 -3.28
C ASP A 507 -7.59 -5.04 -1.88
N GLY A 508 -8.57 -4.79 -1.03
CA GLY A 508 -8.68 -5.32 0.32
C GLY A 508 -8.21 -4.35 1.40
N ASN A 509 -8.64 -4.66 2.64
CA ASN A 509 -8.30 -3.85 3.80
C ASN A 509 -6.79 -3.88 4.07
N VAL A 510 -6.25 -2.74 4.46
CA VAL A 510 -4.83 -2.57 4.72
C VAL A 510 -4.46 -2.87 6.17
N VAL A 511 -3.22 -3.28 6.37
CA VAL A 511 -2.56 -3.37 7.68
C VAL A 511 -1.63 -2.18 7.85
N SER A 512 -1.78 -1.45 8.95
CA SER A 512 -0.90 -0.35 9.31
C SER A 512 0.41 -0.85 9.92
N ILE A 513 1.51 -0.24 9.51
CA ILE A 513 2.87 -0.56 9.96
C ILE A 513 3.52 0.67 10.56
N LEU A 514 4.13 0.50 11.73
CA LEU A 514 4.92 1.52 12.42
C LEU A 514 6.35 1.00 12.59
N LEU A 515 7.32 1.78 12.10
CA LEU A 515 8.74 1.44 12.17
C LEU A 515 9.53 2.54 12.91
N PRO A 516 10.69 2.18 13.51
CA PRO A 516 11.58 3.15 14.14
C PRO A 516 11.87 4.37 13.28
N GLY A 517 11.97 5.55 13.90
CA GLY A 517 12.11 6.84 13.21
C GLY A 517 10.77 7.43 12.74
N GLY A 518 9.64 6.90 13.25
CA GLY A 518 8.31 7.38 12.89
C GLY A 518 7.93 7.08 11.44
N VAL A 519 8.52 6.05 10.84
CA VAL A 519 8.18 5.63 9.48
C VAL A 519 6.90 4.82 9.49
N CYS A 520 5.91 5.26 8.70
CA CYS A 520 4.62 4.60 8.53
C CYS A 520 4.49 4.01 7.13
N SER A 521 3.79 2.89 7.02
CA SER A 521 3.43 2.25 5.75
C SER A 521 2.18 1.40 5.89
N TYR A 522 1.73 0.84 4.76
CA TYR A 522 0.67 -0.17 4.68
C TYR A 522 1.10 -1.34 3.80
N PHE A 523 0.37 -2.45 3.92
CA PHE A 523 0.23 -3.49 2.90
C PHE A 523 -1.20 -4.04 2.94
N SER A 524 -1.63 -4.71 1.87
CA SER A 524 -2.92 -5.42 1.79
C SER A 524 -2.98 -6.52 2.85
N GLY A 525 -3.92 -6.44 3.80
CA GLY A 525 -4.02 -7.36 4.94
C GLY A 525 -4.85 -8.60 4.67
N ILE A 526 -5.69 -8.56 3.64
CA ILE A 526 -6.50 -9.68 3.14
C ILE A 526 -6.35 -9.78 1.63
N GLY A 527 -6.40 -11.00 1.14
CA GLY A 527 -6.46 -11.28 -0.29
C GLY A 527 -7.88 -11.17 -0.81
N ILE A 528 -8.06 -10.57 -1.99
CA ILE A 528 -9.34 -10.44 -2.69
C ILE A 528 -9.27 -11.24 -4.00
N PHE A 529 -10.31 -12.02 -4.23
CA PHE A 529 -10.42 -12.90 -5.39
C PHE A 529 -11.81 -12.80 -5.98
N TYR A 530 -11.94 -13.04 -7.27
CA TYR A 530 -13.24 -13.31 -7.87
C TYR A 530 -13.87 -14.57 -7.28
N PRO A 531 -15.21 -14.77 -7.41
CA PRO A 531 -15.89 -15.94 -6.84
C PRO A 531 -15.35 -17.28 -7.34
N ASP A 532 -14.78 -17.33 -8.54
CA ASP A 532 -14.15 -18.52 -9.13
C ASP A 532 -12.73 -18.80 -8.58
N GLY A 533 -12.15 -17.84 -7.84
CA GLY A 533 -10.80 -17.95 -7.28
C GLY A 533 -9.73 -17.22 -8.11
N THR A 534 -10.10 -16.53 -9.18
CA THR A 534 -9.16 -15.68 -9.94
C THR A 534 -8.69 -14.52 -9.08
N GLU A 535 -7.38 -14.27 -9.04
CA GLU A 535 -6.75 -13.21 -8.26
C GLU A 535 -6.99 -11.82 -8.87
N THR A 536 -7.16 -10.81 -8.01
CA THR A 536 -7.19 -9.40 -8.41
C THR A 536 -5.86 -8.70 -8.15
N GLN A 537 -5.09 -9.17 -7.15
CA GLN A 537 -3.81 -8.58 -6.79
C GLN A 537 -2.84 -8.61 -7.96
N ARG A 538 -2.14 -7.49 -8.18
CA ARG A 538 -1.21 -7.25 -9.29
C ARG A 538 -1.86 -7.20 -10.68
N VAL A 539 -2.95 -7.93 -10.88
CA VAL A 539 -3.69 -7.96 -12.15
C VAL A 539 -4.58 -6.72 -12.29
N GLY A 540 -5.25 -6.34 -11.22
CA GLY A 540 -6.28 -5.29 -11.23
C GLY A 540 -7.59 -5.76 -11.89
N ILE A 541 -8.53 -4.84 -12.02
CA ILE A 541 -9.75 -5.07 -12.79
C ILE A 541 -9.42 -4.80 -14.26
N ILE A 542 -9.59 -5.83 -15.06
CA ILE A 542 -9.41 -5.74 -16.52
C ILE A 542 -10.72 -5.22 -17.12
N PRO A 543 -10.70 -4.11 -17.88
CA PRO A 543 -11.88 -3.61 -18.56
C PRO A 543 -12.32 -4.54 -19.68
N ASP A 544 -13.61 -4.53 -20.01
CA ASP A 544 -14.16 -5.24 -21.16
C ASP A 544 -13.77 -4.54 -22.48
N ILE A 545 -13.63 -3.22 -22.44
CA ILE A 545 -13.20 -2.39 -23.56
C ILE A 545 -12.09 -1.45 -23.10
N TYR A 546 -10.91 -1.57 -23.68
CA TYR A 546 -9.81 -0.64 -23.42
C TYR A 546 -10.02 0.71 -24.11
N VAL A 547 -10.01 1.78 -23.31
CA VAL A 547 -10.08 3.17 -23.76
C VAL A 547 -8.94 3.95 -23.11
N TRP A 548 -8.12 4.59 -23.92
CA TRP A 548 -6.98 5.36 -23.46
C TRP A 548 -7.15 6.83 -23.82
N PRO A 549 -6.85 7.76 -22.89
CA PRO A 549 -6.71 9.16 -23.25
C PRO A 549 -5.60 9.33 -24.28
N THR A 550 -5.81 10.26 -25.22
CA THR A 550 -4.81 10.65 -26.21
C THR A 550 -4.15 11.97 -25.83
N VAL A 551 -2.97 12.24 -26.38
CA VAL A 551 -2.31 13.55 -26.25
C VAL A 551 -3.22 14.67 -26.73
N GLN A 552 -3.89 14.46 -27.86
CA GLN A 552 -4.82 15.44 -28.43
C GLN A 552 -6.06 15.62 -27.57
N GLY A 553 -6.64 14.51 -27.02
CA GLY A 553 -7.79 14.59 -26.12
C GLY A 553 -7.47 15.39 -24.87
N ILE A 554 -6.28 15.17 -24.26
CA ILE A 554 -5.84 15.97 -23.10
C ILE A 554 -5.67 17.44 -23.47
N LYS A 555 -5.06 17.75 -24.63
CA LYS A 555 -4.87 19.11 -25.12
C LYS A 555 -6.17 19.85 -25.32
N ASP A 556 -7.18 19.17 -25.81
CA ASP A 556 -8.51 19.71 -26.11
C ASP A 556 -9.45 19.70 -24.87
N GLY A 557 -8.97 19.20 -23.71
CA GLY A 557 -9.78 19.10 -22.50
C GLY A 557 -10.92 18.09 -22.59
N ARG A 558 -10.80 17.08 -23.48
CA ARG A 558 -11.82 16.04 -23.70
C ARG A 558 -11.70 14.91 -22.68
N ASP A 559 -12.84 14.35 -22.29
CA ASP A 559 -12.93 13.11 -21.53
C ASP A 559 -13.30 11.95 -22.47
N GLU A 560 -12.28 11.39 -23.13
CA GLU A 560 -12.43 10.35 -24.16
C GLU A 560 -13.06 9.05 -23.60
N LEU A 561 -12.91 8.78 -22.28
CA LEU A 561 -13.58 7.65 -21.64
C LEU A 561 -15.07 7.91 -21.53
N LEU A 562 -15.46 9.10 -21.10
CA LEU A 562 -16.85 9.50 -21.01
C LEU A 562 -17.51 9.58 -22.39
N GLU A 563 -16.79 10.07 -23.40
CA GLU A 563 -17.26 10.12 -24.79
C GLU A 563 -17.54 8.72 -25.32
N GLU A 564 -16.62 7.75 -25.09
CA GLU A 564 -16.84 6.37 -25.53
C GLU A 564 -18.02 5.72 -24.78
N ALA A 565 -18.19 6.02 -23.47
CA ALA A 565 -19.35 5.56 -22.72
C ALA A 565 -20.67 6.07 -23.31
N LEU A 566 -20.74 7.36 -23.67
CA LEU A 566 -21.91 7.95 -24.31
C LEU A 566 -22.17 7.32 -25.68
N LYS A 567 -21.15 7.11 -26.49
CA LYS A 567 -21.24 6.43 -27.78
C LYS A 567 -21.75 4.99 -27.65
N LEU A 568 -21.28 4.22 -26.67
CA LEU A 568 -21.78 2.89 -26.36
C LEU A 568 -23.26 2.88 -25.96
N MET A 569 -23.79 4.01 -25.55
CA MET A 569 -25.20 4.22 -25.22
C MET A 569 -26.05 4.81 -26.36
N GLY A 570 -25.45 4.97 -27.55
CA GLY A 570 -26.13 5.44 -28.76
C GLY A 570 -26.20 6.96 -28.89
N LYS A 571 -25.24 7.67 -28.29
CA LYS A 571 -25.08 9.13 -28.43
C LYS A 571 -23.79 9.52 -29.11
#